data_bec36624a60b619d3bc3178af21cb93b
#
_entry.id   bec36624a60b619d3bc3178af21cb93b
#
_cell.length_a   1.000
_cell.length_b   1.000
_cell.length_c   1.000
_cell.angle_alpha   90.00
_cell.angle_beta   90.00
_cell.angle_gamma   90.00
#
_symmetry.space_group_name_H-M   'P 1'
#
loop_
_entity.id
_entity.type
_entity.pdbx_description
1 polymer ?
#
loop_
_entity_poly.entity_id
_entity_poly.type
_entity_poly.pdbx_seq_one_letter_code
_entity_poly.pdbx_strand_id
1 'polypeptide(L)'
;MIIHVETLEDKRLETYVGLTEIQLRNRLEPEKGIFIAESEKVIVRALDAGYEPLSLLIPEHRLQRSARLVERIETQYALEEKAGAGGSTNDESIPIFVAPSDEIEKLTGFELTRGVLCAMKRKPLPSLADLLADAYRVAVLEDITNHTNVGAVFRNAAALGFDALIVSPGCCDPLYRRAIRVSMG
;
A
#
# COMPACT_ATOMS: atom_id res chain seq x y z
N MET A 1 4.10 12.55 -13.21
CA MET A 1 4.95 13.79 -13.01
C MET A 1 6.00 13.53 -11.94
N ILE A 2 7.31 13.76 -12.24
CA ILE A 2 8.41 13.61 -11.28
C ILE A 2 8.61 14.93 -10.53
N ILE A 3 8.68 14.86 -9.20
CA ILE A 3 8.81 16.01 -8.29
C ILE A 3 10.00 15.75 -7.36
N HIS A 4 11.04 16.57 -7.47
CA HIS A 4 12.15 16.50 -6.54
C HIS A 4 11.80 17.24 -5.24
N VAL A 5 12.07 16.60 -4.10
CA VAL A 5 11.86 17.15 -2.76
C VAL A 5 13.19 17.10 -1.99
N GLU A 6 13.49 18.16 -1.25
CA GLU A 6 14.76 18.27 -0.53
C GLU A 6 14.69 17.66 0.87
N THR A 7 13.51 17.74 1.49
CA THR A 7 13.29 17.27 2.86
C THR A 7 11.95 16.55 2.99
N LEU A 8 11.84 15.71 4.00
CA LEU A 8 10.57 15.06 4.36
C LEU A 8 9.55 15.98 5.04
N GLU A 9 9.92 17.21 5.39
CA GLU A 9 9.02 18.20 5.95
C GLU A 9 8.07 18.79 4.89
N ASP A 10 8.26 18.45 3.63
CA ASP A 10 7.34 18.83 2.55
C ASP A 10 5.94 18.28 2.83
N LYS A 11 4.95 19.16 2.93
CA LYS A 11 3.55 18.80 3.24
C LYS A 11 2.96 17.76 2.29
N ARG A 12 3.46 17.70 1.06
CA ARG A 12 3.03 16.70 0.07
C ARG A 12 3.42 15.26 0.47
N LEU A 13 4.40 15.13 1.37
CA LEU A 13 4.88 13.85 1.90
C LEU A 13 4.22 13.45 3.22
N GLU A 14 3.26 14.22 3.74
CA GLU A 14 2.59 13.95 5.02
C GLU A 14 2.07 12.51 5.11
N THR A 15 1.56 11.97 4.00
CA THR A 15 1.09 10.59 3.89
C THR A 15 2.16 9.55 4.25
N TYR A 16 3.43 9.87 4.03
CA TYR A 16 4.55 8.97 4.31
C TYR A 16 5.14 9.17 5.71
N VAL A 17 5.10 10.40 6.22
CA VAL A 17 5.87 10.84 7.40
C VAL A 17 5.04 10.89 8.67
N GLY A 18 3.83 11.40 8.58
CA GLY A 18 3.08 11.88 9.74
C GLY A 18 1.94 10.97 10.19
N LEU A 19 1.57 9.96 9.41
CA LEU A 19 0.35 9.22 9.67
C LEU A 19 0.59 7.98 10.53
N THR A 20 -0.11 7.92 11.66
CA THR A 20 -0.22 6.71 12.48
C THR A 20 -1.04 5.64 11.75
N GLU A 21 -0.94 4.37 12.22
CA GLU A 21 -1.77 3.28 11.72
C GLU A 21 -3.26 3.62 11.72
N ILE A 22 -3.73 4.28 12.77
CA ILE A 22 -5.15 4.66 12.92
C ILE A 22 -5.57 5.66 11.85
N GLN A 23 -4.74 6.66 11.59
CA GLN A 23 -5.00 7.68 10.56
C GLN A 23 -4.99 7.10 9.16
N LEU A 24 -4.03 6.20 8.86
CA LEU A 24 -3.96 5.51 7.59
C LEU A 24 -5.15 4.58 7.36
N ARG A 25 -5.63 3.93 8.43
CA ARG A 25 -6.74 2.96 8.36
C ARG A 25 -8.08 3.62 8.16
N ASN A 26 -8.31 4.79 8.72
CA ASN A 26 -9.59 5.50 8.75
C ASN A 26 -10.82 4.58 8.91
N ARG A 27 -11.05 4.11 10.13
CA ARG A 27 -12.12 3.14 10.45
C ARG A 27 -13.54 3.62 10.10
N LEU A 28 -13.76 4.93 10.13
CA LEU A 28 -15.08 5.51 9.87
C LEU A 28 -15.36 5.71 8.37
N GLU A 29 -14.29 5.83 7.58
CA GLU A 29 -14.38 6.08 6.15
C GLU A 29 -13.34 5.24 5.38
N PRO A 30 -13.52 3.91 5.29
CA PRO A 30 -12.53 3.01 4.67
C PRO A 30 -12.20 3.40 3.23
N GLU A 31 -13.12 4.01 2.51
CA GLU A 31 -12.94 4.47 1.14
C GLU A 31 -11.91 5.60 0.99
N LYS A 32 -11.73 6.39 2.06
CA LYS A 32 -10.69 7.44 2.13
C LYS A 32 -9.40 6.95 2.77
N GLY A 33 -9.41 5.74 3.31
CA GLY A 33 -8.25 5.15 3.93
C GLY A 33 -7.15 4.84 2.93
N ILE A 34 -5.91 4.96 3.38
CA ILE A 34 -4.71 4.67 2.58
C ILE A 34 -3.83 3.66 3.30
N PHE A 35 -2.92 3.04 2.57
CA PHE A 35 -1.84 2.25 3.13
C PHE A 35 -0.55 2.48 2.35
N ILE A 36 0.58 2.17 2.97
CA ILE A 36 1.90 2.32 2.36
C ILE A 36 2.44 0.95 1.98
N ALA A 37 2.59 0.72 0.69
CA ALA A 37 3.28 -0.44 0.14
C ALA A 37 4.78 -0.15 0.06
N GLU A 38 5.60 -1.03 0.67
CA GLU A 38 7.07 -0.91 0.70
C GLU A 38 7.70 -1.99 -0.18
N SER A 39 8.56 -1.60 -1.08
CA SER A 39 9.28 -2.38 -2.09
C SER A 39 8.53 -2.58 -3.41
N GLU A 40 9.31 -2.63 -4.50
CA GLU A 40 8.75 -2.83 -5.84
C GLU A 40 7.88 -4.09 -5.96
N LYS A 41 8.31 -5.20 -5.33
CA LYS A 41 7.54 -6.47 -5.37
C LYS A 41 6.16 -6.34 -4.71
N VAL A 42 6.09 -5.68 -3.56
CA VAL A 42 4.84 -5.46 -2.84
C VAL A 42 3.94 -4.51 -3.63
N ILE A 43 4.51 -3.43 -4.15
CA ILE A 43 3.78 -2.46 -4.98
C ILE A 43 3.18 -3.15 -6.21
N VAL A 44 3.99 -3.93 -6.94
CA VAL A 44 3.53 -4.68 -8.12
C VAL A 44 2.37 -5.61 -7.76
N ARG A 45 2.44 -6.35 -6.66
CA ARG A 45 1.35 -7.22 -6.21
C ARG A 45 0.09 -6.46 -5.84
N ALA A 46 0.24 -5.31 -5.21
CA ALA A 46 -0.91 -4.47 -4.89
C ALA A 46 -1.58 -3.93 -6.18
N LEU A 47 -0.77 -3.53 -7.18
CA LEU A 47 -1.28 -3.15 -8.50
C LEU A 47 -1.98 -4.34 -9.19
N ASP A 48 -1.39 -5.55 -9.15
CA ASP A 48 -2.00 -6.77 -9.69
C ASP A 48 -3.32 -7.11 -9.00
N ALA A 49 -3.43 -6.83 -7.70
CA ALA A 49 -4.65 -6.96 -6.94
C ALA A 49 -5.64 -5.81 -7.20
N GLY A 50 -5.31 -4.85 -8.08
CA GLY A 50 -6.15 -3.72 -8.48
C GLY A 50 -6.27 -2.64 -7.40
N TYR A 51 -5.27 -2.46 -6.53
CA TYR A 51 -5.21 -1.29 -5.67
C TYR A 51 -4.75 -0.07 -6.46
N GLU A 52 -5.40 1.06 -6.21
CA GLU A 52 -5.13 2.34 -6.86
C GLU A 52 -3.92 3.04 -6.22
N PRO A 53 -2.85 3.35 -6.97
CA PRO A 53 -1.73 4.11 -6.47
C PRO A 53 -2.08 5.60 -6.41
N LEU A 54 -1.71 6.27 -5.31
CA LEU A 54 -1.96 7.71 -5.11
C LEU A 54 -0.69 8.54 -5.31
N SER A 55 0.45 8.00 -4.93
CA SER A 55 1.75 8.64 -5.13
C SER A 55 2.87 7.62 -4.93
N LEU A 56 4.07 7.95 -5.43
CA LEU A 56 5.28 7.16 -5.27
C LEU A 56 6.37 8.01 -4.62
N LEU A 57 7.13 7.43 -3.69
CA LEU A 57 8.31 8.05 -3.09
C LEU A 57 9.53 7.17 -3.35
N ILE A 58 10.51 7.73 -4.06
CA ILE A 58 11.70 7.01 -4.54
C ILE A 58 12.97 7.73 -4.06
N PRO A 59 13.96 7.01 -3.48
CA PRO A 59 15.30 7.56 -3.27
C PRO A 59 15.98 7.90 -4.60
N GLU A 60 16.70 9.01 -4.67
CA GLU A 60 17.37 9.46 -5.90
C GLU A 60 18.20 8.35 -6.58
N HIS A 61 19.01 7.63 -5.81
CA HIS A 61 19.88 6.57 -6.33
C HIS A 61 19.11 5.38 -6.92
N ARG A 62 17.80 5.28 -6.70
CA ARG A 62 16.95 4.19 -7.22
C ARG A 62 16.08 4.59 -8.39
N LEU A 63 15.99 5.87 -8.72
CA LEU A 63 15.10 6.36 -9.77
C LEU A 63 15.25 5.60 -11.08
N GLN A 64 16.48 5.41 -11.55
CA GLN A 64 16.75 4.67 -12.79
C GLN A 64 16.35 3.19 -12.70
N ARG A 65 16.57 2.55 -11.55
CA ARG A 65 16.23 1.13 -11.36
C ARG A 65 14.71 0.92 -11.29
N SER A 66 13.99 1.90 -10.78
CA SER A 66 12.54 1.86 -10.63
C SER A 66 11.77 2.36 -11.87
N ALA A 67 12.46 2.66 -12.97
CA ALA A 67 11.85 3.18 -14.19
C ALA A 67 10.69 2.30 -14.71
N ARG A 68 10.84 0.97 -14.68
CA ARG A 68 9.78 0.04 -15.07
C ARG A 68 8.55 0.11 -14.17
N LEU A 69 8.74 0.33 -12.86
CA LEU A 69 7.64 0.50 -11.93
C LEU A 69 6.91 1.82 -12.20
N VAL A 70 7.65 2.89 -12.43
CA VAL A 70 7.12 4.21 -12.81
C VAL A 70 6.27 4.10 -14.07
N GLU A 71 6.80 3.54 -15.14
CA GLU A 71 6.10 3.32 -16.41
C GLU A 71 4.81 2.51 -16.23
N ARG A 72 4.86 1.45 -15.43
CA ARG A 72 3.69 0.62 -15.14
C ARG A 72 2.59 1.40 -14.42
N ILE A 73 2.96 2.20 -13.40
CA ILE A 73 2.00 3.03 -12.65
C ILE A 73 1.37 4.08 -13.57
N GLU A 74 2.17 4.77 -14.39
CA GLU A 74 1.67 5.76 -15.35
C GLU A 74 0.75 5.14 -16.39
N THR A 75 1.08 3.94 -16.88
CA THR A 75 0.24 3.22 -17.85
C THR A 75 -1.09 2.79 -17.24
N GLN A 76 -1.08 2.27 -16.01
CA GLN A 76 -2.30 1.85 -15.32
C GLN A 76 -3.21 3.05 -15.07
N TYR A 77 -2.67 4.16 -14.61
CA TYR A 77 -3.41 5.40 -14.39
C TYR A 77 -4.07 5.90 -15.66
N ALA A 78 -3.34 5.94 -16.77
CA ALA A 78 -3.87 6.36 -18.07
C ALA A 78 -4.98 5.45 -18.62
N LEU A 79 -4.99 4.17 -18.26
CA LEU A 79 -6.05 3.22 -18.63
C LEU A 79 -7.32 3.44 -17.80
N GLU A 80 -7.17 3.72 -16.50
CA GLU A 80 -8.30 3.99 -15.59
C GLU A 80 -9.01 5.31 -15.93
N GLU A 81 -8.27 6.35 -16.31
CA GLU A 81 -8.86 7.60 -16.83
C GLU A 81 -9.71 7.36 -18.09
N LYS A 82 -9.20 6.59 -19.04
CA LYS A 82 -9.93 6.27 -20.29
C LYS A 82 -11.19 5.44 -20.04
N ALA A 83 -11.21 4.65 -18.96
CA ALA A 83 -12.36 3.83 -18.58
C ALA A 83 -13.44 4.62 -17.82
N GLY A 84 -13.23 5.91 -17.52
CA GLY A 84 -14.18 6.76 -16.79
C GLY A 84 -14.33 6.42 -15.31
N ALA A 85 -13.46 5.58 -14.77
CA ALA A 85 -13.50 5.14 -13.37
C ALA A 85 -12.85 6.16 -12.40
N GLY A 86 -12.10 7.12 -12.92
CA GLY A 86 -11.43 8.17 -12.14
C GLY A 86 -12.30 9.41 -12.03
N GLY A 87 -12.81 9.70 -10.86
CA GLY A 87 -13.61 10.91 -10.59
C GLY A 87 -12.81 12.22 -10.49
N SER A 88 -11.62 12.30 -11.05
CA SER A 88 -10.80 13.52 -11.07
C SER A 88 -10.73 14.09 -12.47
N THR A 89 -11.24 15.30 -12.63
CA THR A 89 -11.28 16.06 -13.90
C THR A 89 -9.98 16.79 -14.21
N ASN A 90 -8.89 16.46 -13.54
CA ASN A 90 -7.59 17.08 -13.77
C ASN A 90 -6.66 16.04 -14.44
N ASP A 91 -6.11 16.42 -15.58
CA ASP A 91 -5.08 15.76 -16.39
C ASP A 91 -3.73 15.62 -15.64
N GLU A 92 -3.77 15.23 -14.36
CA GLU A 92 -2.61 15.15 -13.47
C GLU A 92 -2.16 13.69 -13.30
N SER A 93 -1.08 13.35 -13.98
CA SER A 93 -0.34 12.10 -13.72
C SER A 93 0.00 11.93 -12.23
N ILE A 94 0.02 10.69 -11.74
CA ILE A 94 0.37 10.37 -10.34
C ILE A 94 1.70 11.06 -9.95
N PRO A 95 1.75 11.77 -8.80
CA PRO A 95 2.97 12.41 -8.34
C PRO A 95 4.02 11.37 -7.93
N ILE A 96 5.20 11.50 -8.48
CA ILE A 96 6.37 10.67 -8.19
C ILE A 96 7.39 11.55 -7.48
N PHE A 97 7.47 11.42 -6.17
CA PHE A 97 8.41 12.17 -5.35
C PHE A 97 9.76 11.48 -5.37
N VAL A 98 10.80 12.28 -5.59
CA VAL A 98 12.20 11.84 -5.53
C VAL A 98 12.89 12.62 -4.41
N ALA A 99 13.42 11.91 -3.43
CA ALA A 99 14.06 12.50 -2.25
C ALA A 99 15.48 11.97 -2.03
N PRO A 100 16.35 12.73 -1.34
CA PRO A 100 17.65 12.25 -0.91
C PRO A 100 17.55 10.98 -0.06
N SER A 101 18.50 10.07 -0.20
CA SER A 101 18.44 8.77 0.45
C SER A 101 18.47 8.85 1.97
N ASP A 102 19.26 9.76 2.52
CA ASP A 102 19.39 10.01 3.96
C ASP A 102 18.09 10.55 4.58
N GLU A 103 17.33 11.34 3.83
CA GLU A 103 16.01 11.79 4.25
C GLU A 103 15.04 10.61 4.36
N ILE A 104 15.00 9.74 3.35
CA ILE A 104 14.11 8.57 3.37
C ILE A 104 14.49 7.58 4.48
N GLU A 105 15.76 7.44 4.80
CA GLU A 105 16.23 6.61 5.92
C GLU A 105 15.67 7.08 7.28
N LYS A 106 15.50 8.38 7.46
CA LYS A 106 14.87 8.94 8.68
C LYS A 106 13.43 8.46 8.88
N LEU A 107 12.68 8.22 7.78
CA LEU A 107 11.30 7.70 7.83
C LEU A 107 11.17 6.31 8.42
N THR A 108 12.15 5.49 8.23
CA THR A 108 12.04 4.06 8.49
C THR A 108 12.79 3.61 9.71
N GLY A 109 13.67 4.47 10.24
CA GLY A 109 14.56 4.13 11.34
C GLY A 109 15.60 3.05 11.00
N PHE A 110 15.63 2.59 9.74
CA PHE A 110 16.61 1.63 9.20
C PHE A 110 16.95 2.05 7.77
N GLU A 111 18.12 1.66 7.33
CA GLU A 111 18.46 1.71 5.91
C GLU A 111 17.35 1.01 5.08
N LEU A 112 16.66 1.76 4.23
CA LEU A 112 15.65 1.23 3.31
C LEU A 112 16.33 0.34 2.28
N THR A 113 16.68 -0.86 2.67
CA THR A 113 17.36 -1.83 1.81
C THR A 113 16.57 -2.17 0.54
N ARG A 114 15.27 -1.78 0.48
CA ARG A 114 14.37 -2.07 -0.66
C ARG A 114 13.62 -0.86 -1.22
N GLY A 115 13.82 0.27 -0.73
CA GLY A 115 13.91 1.65 -1.20
C GLY A 115 12.80 2.33 -1.95
N VAL A 116 11.61 1.78 -2.19
CA VAL A 116 10.50 2.49 -2.83
C VAL A 116 9.25 2.36 -1.99
N LEU A 117 8.56 3.47 -1.78
CA LEU A 117 7.27 3.52 -1.07
C LEU A 117 6.18 3.98 -2.02
N CYS A 118 5.01 3.37 -1.94
CA CYS A 118 3.82 3.79 -2.68
C CYS A 118 2.65 3.96 -1.71
N ALA A 119 2.04 5.14 -1.72
CA ALA A 119 0.76 5.35 -1.07
C ALA A 119 -0.34 4.81 -1.98
N MET A 120 -1.19 3.97 -1.43
CA MET A 120 -2.27 3.30 -2.16
C MET A 120 -3.59 3.48 -1.43
N LYS A 121 -4.66 3.60 -2.20
CA LYS A 121 -6.02 3.71 -1.69
C LYS A 121 -6.51 2.33 -1.22
N ARG A 122 -7.17 2.31 -0.06
CA ARG A 122 -7.84 1.10 0.43
C ARG A 122 -9.09 0.81 -0.39
N LYS A 123 -9.33 -0.45 -0.64
CA LYS A 123 -10.57 -0.91 -1.23
C LYS A 123 -11.65 -1.09 -0.16
N PRO A 124 -12.93 -0.89 -0.52
CA PRO A 124 -14.03 -1.37 0.29
C PRO A 124 -13.89 -2.86 0.54
N LEU A 125 -14.19 -3.29 1.77
CA LEU A 125 -14.21 -4.70 2.09
C LEU A 125 -15.53 -5.31 1.58
N PRO A 126 -15.53 -6.55 1.08
CA PRO A 126 -16.75 -7.26 0.74
C PRO A 126 -17.60 -7.47 2.01
N SER A 127 -18.89 -7.64 1.85
CA SER A 127 -19.72 -8.09 2.97
C SER A 127 -19.29 -9.50 3.41
N LEU A 128 -19.55 -9.85 4.67
CA LEU A 128 -19.24 -11.19 5.17
C LEU A 128 -19.97 -12.28 4.37
N ALA A 129 -21.20 -12.00 3.94
CA ALA A 129 -21.97 -12.91 3.11
C ALA A 129 -21.32 -13.15 1.75
N ASP A 130 -20.89 -12.08 1.08
CA ASP A 130 -20.19 -12.18 -0.21
C ASP A 130 -18.84 -12.89 -0.09
N LEU A 131 -18.09 -12.57 0.98
CA LEU A 131 -16.79 -13.19 1.24
C LEU A 131 -16.90 -14.71 1.46
N LEU A 132 -17.98 -15.17 2.07
CA LEU A 132 -18.18 -16.58 2.45
C LEU A 132 -18.99 -17.39 1.44
N ALA A 133 -19.60 -16.76 0.43
CA ALA A 133 -20.52 -17.42 -0.50
C ALA A 133 -19.93 -18.68 -1.13
N ASP A 134 -18.66 -18.63 -1.55
CA ASP A 134 -17.95 -19.72 -2.20
C ASP A 134 -16.71 -20.19 -1.41
N ALA A 135 -16.54 -19.71 -0.17
CA ALA A 135 -15.37 -20.02 0.63
C ALA A 135 -15.46 -21.41 1.27
N TYR A 136 -14.50 -22.25 1.01
CA TYR A 136 -14.38 -23.60 1.58
C TYR A 136 -13.49 -23.65 2.83
N ARG A 137 -12.42 -22.84 2.83
CA ARG A 137 -11.47 -22.72 3.94
C ARG A 137 -11.34 -21.28 4.37
N VAL A 138 -11.70 -21.01 5.61
CA VAL A 138 -11.68 -19.67 6.19
C VAL A 138 -10.81 -19.68 7.44
N ALA A 139 -9.94 -18.72 7.60
CA ALA A 139 -9.21 -18.48 8.83
C ALA A 139 -9.79 -17.25 9.55
N VAL A 140 -9.93 -17.36 10.87
CA VAL A 140 -10.42 -16.26 11.72
C VAL A 140 -9.28 -15.85 12.66
N LEU A 141 -8.92 -14.58 12.63
CA LEU A 141 -7.93 -13.97 13.50
C LEU A 141 -8.64 -13.14 14.56
N GLU A 142 -8.44 -13.47 15.83
CA GLU A 142 -9.02 -12.74 16.95
C GLU A 142 -7.90 -12.15 17.82
N ASP A 143 -7.97 -10.84 18.06
CA ASP A 143 -7.11 -10.07 18.95
C ASP A 143 -5.59 -10.25 18.74
N ILE A 144 -5.17 -10.50 17.52
CA ILE A 144 -3.74 -10.58 17.19
C ILE A 144 -3.18 -9.16 17.02
N THR A 145 -2.43 -8.68 17.98
CA THR A 145 -1.90 -7.32 18.02
C THR A 145 -0.49 -7.17 17.41
N ASN A 146 0.16 -8.28 17.09
CA ASN A 146 1.50 -8.25 16.47
C ASN A 146 1.39 -8.29 14.95
N HIS A 147 1.81 -7.20 14.29
CA HIS A 147 1.80 -7.05 12.83
C HIS A 147 2.57 -8.17 12.09
N THR A 148 3.67 -8.66 12.68
CA THR A 148 4.44 -9.76 12.09
C THR A 148 3.63 -11.05 12.08
N ASN A 149 2.89 -11.32 13.16
CA ASN A 149 2.05 -12.51 13.25
C ASN A 149 0.89 -12.43 12.26
N VAL A 150 0.20 -11.28 12.18
CA VAL A 150 -0.86 -11.08 11.18
C VAL A 150 -0.31 -11.30 9.77
N GLY A 151 0.79 -10.65 9.40
CA GLY A 151 1.40 -10.83 8.08
C GLY A 151 1.82 -12.29 7.80
N ALA A 152 2.34 -13.00 8.80
CA ALA A 152 2.71 -14.41 8.66
C ALA A 152 1.48 -15.31 8.43
N VAL A 153 0.37 -15.05 9.15
CA VAL A 153 -0.88 -15.80 8.95
C VAL A 153 -1.42 -15.57 7.54
N PHE A 154 -1.46 -14.33 7.06
CA PHE A 154 -1.90 -14.03 5.69
C PHE A 154 -1.06 -14.77 4.64
N ARG A 155 0.27 -14.72 4.77
CA ARG A 155 1.17 -15.47 3.88
C ARG A 155 0.92 -16.97 3.91
N ASN A 156 0.78 -17.55 5.10
CA ASN A 156 0.59 -18.99 5.26
C ASN A 156 -0.80 -19.43 4.75
N ALA A 157 -1.83 -18.64 5.02
CA ALA A 157 -3.17 -18.91 4.52
C ALA A 157 -3.21 -18.93 2.99
N ALA A 158 -2.58 -17.94 2.34
CA ALA A 158 -2.46 -17.91 0.89
C ALA A 158 -1.69 -19.14 0.35
N ALA A 159 -0.57 -19.53 0.99
CA ALA A 159 0.21 -20.68 0.60
C ALA A 159 -0.52 -22.02 0.78
N LEU A 160 -1.42 -22.10 1.76
CA LEU A 160 -2.22 -23.30 2.06
C LEU A 160 -3.57 -23.30 1.34
N GLY A 161 -3.86 -22.31 0.51
CA GLY A 161 -5.08 -22.22 -0.29
C GLY A 161 -6.32 -21.95 0.56
N PHE A 162 -6.22 -21.07 1.56
CA PHE A 162 -7.40 -20.53 2.23
C PHE A 162 -8.08 -19.52 1.32
N ASP A 163 -9.41 -19.56 1.28
CA ASP A 163 -10.22 -18.73 0.39
C ASP A 163 -10.51 -17.36 1.02
N ALA A 164 -10.59 -17.30 2.35
CA ALA A 164 -10.88 -16.06 3.06
C ALA A 164 -10.18 -15.99 4.43
N LEU A 165 -9.92 -14.74 4.87
CA LEU A 165 -9.50 -14.44 6.23
C LEU A 165 -10.43 -13.39 6.83
N ILE A 166 -10.89 -13.67 8.04
CA ILE A 166 -11.70 -12.74 8.84
C ILE A 166 -10.82 -12.24 9.98
N VAL A 167 -10.79 -10.94 10.17
CA VAL A 167 -9.93 -10.28 11.16
C VAL A 167 -10.81 -9.49 12.13
N SER A 168 -10.75 -9.83 13.43
CA SER A 168 -11.52 -9.11 14.44
C SER A 168 -11.07 -7.65 14.59
N PRO A 169 -11.93 -6.77 15.09
CA PRO A 169 -11.59 -5.36 15.33
C PRO A 169 -10.40 -5.16 16.30
N GLY A 170 -10.13 -6.12 17.16
CA GLY A 170 -9.01 -6.10 18.10
C GLY A 170 -7.67 -6.47 17.49
N CYS A 171 -7.65 -7.02 16.28
CA CYS A 171 -6.40 -7.28 15.56
C CYS A 171 -5.76 -5.99 15.06
N CYS A 172 -4.43 -6.01 14.94
CA CYS A 172 -3.74 -4.98 14.19
C CYS A 172 -4.11 -5.04 12.69
N ASP A 173 -3.91 -3.93 12.02
CA ASP A 173 -4.29 -3.76 10.61
C ASP A 173 -3.45 -4.64 9.67
N PRO A 174 -4.07 -5.52 8.86
CA PRO A 174 -3.35 -6.31 7.85
C PRO A 174 -2.67 -5.48 6.77
N LEU A 175 -3.21 -4.29 6.46
CA LEU A 175 -2.62 -3.36 5.50
C LEU A 175 -1.60 -2.39 6.13
N TYR A 176 -1.23 -2.60 7.39
CA TYR A 176 -0.12 -1.88 7.98
C TYR A 176 1.21 -2.32 7.35
N ARG A 177 2.09 -1.37 7.06
CA ARG A 177 3.34 -1.55 6.31
C ARG A 177 4.13 -2.81 6.71
N ARG A 178 4.26 -3.06 8.02
CA ARG A 178 5.00 -4.23 8.52
C ARG A 178 4.29 -5.55 8.23
N ALA A 179 2.96 -5.59 8.36
CA ALA A 179 2.17 -6.79 8.05
C ALA A 179 2.25 -7.13 6.56
N ILE A 180 2.06 -6.14 5.69
CA ILE A 180 2.18 -6.31 4.22
C ILE A 180 3.57 -6.84 3.84
N ARG A 181 4.64 -6.28 4.42
CA ARG A 181 6.00 -6.72 4.14
C ARG A 181 6.23 -8.17 4.54
N VAL A 182 5.71 -8.60 5.68
CA VAL A 182 5.83 -9.98 6.15
C VAL A 182 4.98 -10.95 5.34
N SER A 183 3.80 -10.53 4.90
CA SER A 183 2.93 -11.34 4.04
C SER A 183 3.48 -11.49 2.62
N MET A 184 4.42 -10.66 2.23
CA MET A 184 4.96 -10.55 0.87
C MET A 184 4.02 -9.86 -0.14
N GLY A 185 3.04 -9.13 0.34
CA GLY A 185 2.04 -8.39 -0.45
C GLY A 185 0.80 -9.17 -0.74
#